data_23caf6a60d165a69dc60306449cbde40
#
_entry.id   23caf6a60d165a69dc60306449cbde40
#
_cell.length_a   1.000
_cell.length_b   1.000
_cell.length_c   1.000
_cell.angle_alpha   90.00
_cell.angle_beta   90.00
_cell.angle_gamma   90.00
#
_symmetry.space_group_name_H-M   'P 1'
#
loop_
_entity.id
_entity.type
_entity.pdbx_description
1 polymer ?
#
loop_
_entity_poly.entity_id
_entity_poly.type
_entity_poly.pdbx_seq_one_letter_code
_entity_poly.pdbx_strand_id
1 'polypeptide(L)'
;MRRVRYLSYDGVHWGDVDGGMITRLSGMNGHPDGNEIPLSEVALLPPCEPAIIVCVGRNYAEHIRELGNMPQGGDLPSEPGLFLKGVNTLSGSGDDIPYPSWTQDLQFEGELAVVIADTMRDVTADEALDYVLGYTCAVDVTARDKQRSDLQWVRGKSADAFCPVGPWLETDLDPTDLSVRTLVNGEVKQDGRTSDMIFPVAEVLAYISKFMTLRSGDLVLTGTPDGVGKLQVGDRIEVEIEGIGTLSNQVAHESDASFAMFDDREELSARLDARDR
;
A
#
# COMPACT_ATOMS: atom_id res chain seq x y z
N MET A 1 4.88 -3.50 16.78
CA MET A 1 4.70 -2.10 17.32
C MET A 1 4.21 -1.22 16.18
N ARG A 2 3.17 -0.40 16.42
CA ARG A 2 2.53 0.43 15.38
C ARG A 2 3.28 1.74 15.21
N ARG A 3 3.83 1.97 14.02
CA ARG A 3 4.49 3.22 13.62
C ARG A 3 3.62 3.99 12.65
N VAL A 4 3.45 5.28 12.91
CA VAL A 4 2.64 6.20 12.11
C VAL A 4 3.48 7.35 11.56
N ARG A 5 3.11 7.81 10.38
CA ARG A 5 3.44 9.13 9.86
C ARG A 5 2.18 9.97 9.97
N TYR A 6 2.28 11.17 10.52
CA TYR A 6 1.11 11.97 10.82
C TYR A 6 1.36 13.47 10.67
N LEU A 7 0.29 14.19 10.40
CA LEU A 7 0.25 15.65 10.43
C LEU A 7 -0.35 16.11 11.73
N SER A 8 0.33 17.03 12.41
CA SER A 8 -0.14 17.83 13.54
C SER A 8 -0.04 19.31 13.23
N TYR A 9 -0.46 20.18 14.18
CA TYR A 9 -0.44 21.64 14.02
C TYR A 9 0.96 22.22 13.74
N ASP A 10 2.04 21.52 14.13
CA ASP A 10 3.44 21.94 13.98
C ASP A 10 4.15 21.25 12.80
N GLY A 11 3.44 20.41 12.04
CA GLY A 11 3.95 19.79 10.83
C GLY A 11 3.82 18.28 10.76
N VAL A 12 4.56 17.68 9.81
CA VAL A 12 4.59 16.23 9.58
C VAL A 12 5.63 15.59 10.48
N HIS A 13 5.23 14.51 11.14
CA HIS A 13 6.04 13.77 12.10
C HIS A 13 5.90 12.27 11.95
N TRP A 14 6.84 11.55 12.56
CA TRP A 14 6.79 10.11 12.80
C TRP A 14 6.56 9.83 14.28
N GLY A 15 5.91 8.71 14.59
CA GLY A 15 5.71 8.31 15.98
C GLY A 15 5.30 6.86 16.12
N ASP A 16 5.49 6.33 17.32
CA ASP A 16 5.01 5.01 17.71
C ASP A 16 3.74 5.13 18.55
N VAL A 17 2.75 4.30 18.25
CA VAL A 17 1.42 4.33 18.88
C VAL A 17 1.31 3.26 19.96
N ASP A 18 0.95 3.70 21.17
CA ASP A 18 0.56 2.82 22.27
C ASP A 18 -0.66 3.41 23.01
N GLY A 19 -1.68 2.57 23.27
CA GLY A 19 -2.87 2.95 24.03
C GLY A 19 -3.63 4.18 23.52
N GLY A 20 -3.51 4.52 22.21
CA GLY A 20 -4.14 5.71 21.61
C GLY A 20 -3.31 6.99 21.74
N MET A 21 -2.11 6.91 22.28
CA MET A 21 -1.11 7.98 22.31
C MET A 21 -0.01 7.71 21.28
N ILE A 22 0.49 8.77 20.67
CA ILE A 22 1.65 8.71 19.78
C ILE A 22 2.83 9.31 20.54
N THR A 23 3.90 8.52 20.69
CA THR A 23 5.21 9.03 21.11
C THR A 23 5.98 9.46 19.88
N ARG A 24 6.27 10.76 19.76
CA ARG A 24 6.94 11.33 18.57
C ARG A 24 8.37 10.84 18.46
N LEU A 25 8.77 10.57 17.22
CA LEU A 25 10.12 10.15 16.84
C LEU A 25 10.84 11.27 16.07
N SER A 26 12.17 11.28 16.15
CA SER A 26 13.02 12.21 15.40
C SER A 26 13.07 11.92 13.87
N GLY A 27 12.34 10.93 13.38
CA GLY A 27 12.23 10.52 11.99
C GLY A 27 11.73 9.08 11.86
N MET A 28 11.59 8.56 10.64
CA MET A 28 11.05 7.24 10.36
C MET A 28 11.76 6.12 11.15
N ASN A 29 13.10 6.15 11.19
CA ASN A 29 13.94 5.22 11.97
C ASN A 29 14.52 5.89 13.23
N GLY A 30 13.86 6.99 13.70
CA GLY A 30 14.36 7.79 14.80
C GLY A 30 14.04 7.24 16.18
N HIS A 31 14.50 7.97 17.19
CA HIS A 31 14.24 7.70 18.60
C HIS A 31 13.19 8.65 19.16
N PRO A 32 12.49 8.30 20.26
CA PRO A 32 11.58 9.19 20.97
C PRO A 32 12.25 10.53 21.30
N ASP A 33 11.54 11.63 21.03
CA ASP A 33 12.01 12.99 21.35
C ASP A 33 11.39 13.56 22.64
N GLY A 34 10.53 12.77 23.29
CA GLY A 34 9.85 13.12 24.55
C GLY A 34 8.50 13.82 24.39
N ASN A 35 8.04 14.04 23.15
CA ASN A 35 6.72 14.59 22.88
C ASN A 35 5.69 13.47 22.70
N GLU A 36 4.49 13.70 23.25
CA GLU A 36 3.36 12.79 23.09
C GLU A 36 2.13 13.57 22.62
N ILE A 37 1.32 12.95 21.76
CA ILE A 37 0.08 13.52 21.24
C ILE A 37 -0.98 12.43 21.10
N PRO A 38 -2.27 12.70 21.42
CA PRO A 38 -3.34 11.74 21.17
C PRO A 38 -3.48 11.42 19.67
N LEU A 39 -3.64 10.14 19.34
CA LEU A 39 -3.90 9.70 17.95
C LEU A 39 -5.15 10.35 17.34
N SER A 40 -6.13 10.70 18.18
CA SER A 40 -7.36 11.39 17.79
C SER A 40 -7.16 12.84 17.36
N GLU A 41 -6.02 13.48 17.69
CA GLU A 41 -5.72 14.88 17.39
C GLU A 41 -4.87 15.09 16.13
N VAL A 42 -4.56 14.00 15.40
CA VAL A 42 -3.70 14.06 14.22
C VAL A 42 -4.37 13.47 12.98
N ALA A 43 -3.92 13.89 11.80
CA ALA A 43 -4.26 13.22 10.55
C ALA A 43 -3.17 12.21 10.20
N LEU A 44 -3.57 10.93 9.99
CA LEU A 44 -2.63 9.91 9.52
C LEU A 44 -2.28 10.14 8.06
N LEU A 45 -1.02 9.96 7.74
CA LEU A 45 -0.45 10.02 6.40
C LEU A 45 0.01 8.63 5.96
N PRO A 46 0.28 8.40 4.67
CA PRO A 46 0.93 7.17 4.24
C PRO A 46 2.16 6.90 5.10
N PRO A 47 2.28 5.70 5.71
CA PRO A 47 3.36 5.41 6.65
C PRO A 47 4.66 5.01 5.93
N CYS A 48 5.01 5.73 4.86
CA CYS A 48 6.23 5.56 4.06
C CYS A 48 6.53 6.85 3.29
N GLU A 49 7.78 6.96 2.81
CA GLU A 49 8.25 8.08 1.97
C GLU A 49 9.08 7.51 0.81
N PRO A 50 8.45 6.78 -0.14
CA PRO A 50 9.17 6.05 -1.15
C PRO A 50 9.77 6.96 -2.21
N ALA A 51 11.02 6.67 -2.61
CA ALA A 51 11.57 7.15 -3.88
C ALA A 51 11.11 6.26 -5.04
N ILE A 52 10.76 5.00 -4.75
CA ILE A 52 10.24 4.04 -5.71
C ILE A 52 9.15 3.17 -5.07
N ILE A 53 8.12 2.82 -5.86
CA ILE A 53 7.08 1.87 -5.50
C ILE A 53 7.20 0.69 -6.48
N VAL A 54 7.66 -0.46 -5.98
CA VAL A 54 7.78 -1.70 -6.76
C VAL A 54 6.59 -2.58 -6.45
N CYS A 55 5.96 -3.15 -7.48
CA CYS A 55 4.79 -3.99 -7.34
C CYS A 55 5.03 -5.35 -7.98
N VAL A 56 4.45 -6.39 -7.39
CA VAL A 56 4.52 -7.76 -7.89
C VAL A 56 3.19 -8.16 -8.52
N GLY A 57 3.22 -8.42 -9.81
CA GLY A 57 2.08 -9.00 -10.51
C GLY A 57 2.15 -10.53 -10.52
N ARG A 58 0.99 -11.20 -10.52
CA ARG A 58 0.87 -12.66 -10.66
C ARG A 58 1.53 -13.46 -9.53
N ASN A 59 1.36 -13.02 -8.30
CA ASN A 59 1.95 -13.67 -7.12
C ASN A 59 0.99 -14.63 -6.38
N TYR A 60 -0.25 -14.78 -6.88
CA TYR A 60 -1.24 -15.73 -6.34
C TYR A 60 -1.81 -16.58 -7.48
N ALA A 61 -1.77 -17.90 -7.32
CA ALA A 61 -2.15 -18.83 -8.38
C ALA A 61 -3.63 -18.68 -8.79
N GLU A 62 -4.54 -18.51 -7.83
CA GLU A 62 -5.98 -18.36 -8.10
C GLU A 62 -6.27 -17.03 -8.82
N HIS A 63 -5.61 -15.93 -8.43
CA HIS A 63 -5.72 -14.66 -9.12
C HIS A 63 -5.25 -14.73 -10.60
N ILE A 64 -4.17 -15.48 -10.88
CA ILE A 64 -3.73 -15.72 -12.26
C ILE A 64 -4.81 -16.44 -13.06
N ARG A 65 -5.47 -17.46 -12.47
CA ARG A 65 -6.56 -18.23 -13.10
C ARG A 65 -7.79 -17.36 -13.34
N GLU A 66 -8.19 -16.58 -12.36
CA GLU A 66 -9.32 -15.65 -12.42
C GLU A 66 -9.19 -14.67 -13.60
N LEU A 67 -8.03 -14.09 -13.80
CA LEU A 67 -7.77 -13.15 -14.89
C LEU A 67 -7.49 -13.81 -16.26
N GLY A 68 -7.39 -15.14 -16.32
CA GLY A 68 -7.02 -15.86 -17.53
C GLY A 68 -5.59 -15.57 -18.01
N ASN A 69 -4.71 -15.17 -17.10
CA ASN A 69 -3.35 -14.71 -17.35
C ASN A 69 -2.30 -15.82 -17.14
N MET A 70 -2.71 -17.10 -17.21
CA MET A 70 -1.78 -18.23 -17.13
C MET A 70 -0.72 -18.11 -18.23
N PRO A 71 0.57 -18.33 -17.91
CA PRO A 71 1.62 -18.43 -18.91
C PRO A 71 1.33 -19.49 -19.97
N GLN A 72 1.91 -19.32 -21.16
CA GLN A 72 1.82 -20.36 -22.20
C GLN A 72 2.48 -21.64 -21.67
N GLY A 73 1.71 -22.75 -21.69
CA GLY A 73 2.14 -24.02 -21.11
C GLY A 73 1.41 -24.42 -19.84
N GLY A 74 0.74 -23.47 -19.16
CA GLY A 74 -0.07 -23.73 -17.97
C GLY A 74 0.71 -23.82 -16.65
N ASP A 75 2.03 -23.58 -16.67
CA ASP A 75 2.86 -23.56 -15.47
C ASP A 75 2.75 -22.21 -14.75
N LEU A 76 2.97 -22.21 -13.44
CA LEU A 76 3.08 -20.97 -12.65
C LEU A 76 4.35 -20.20 -13.06
N PRO A 77 4.38 -18.85 -12.82
CA PRO A 77 5.59 -18.06 -13.08
C PRO A 77 6.80 -18.63 -12.33
N SER A 78 7.96 -18.66 -13.01
CA SER A 78 9.24 -19.08 -12.40
C SER A 78 10.00 -17.92 -11.74
N GLU A 79 9.56 -16.68 -11.97
CA GLU A 79 10.13 -15.45 -11.42
C GLU A 79 9.01 -14.44 -11.13
N PRO A 80 9.18 -13.57 -10.12
CA PRO A 80 8.24 -12.48 -9.85
C PRO A 80 8.07 -11.55 -11.05
N GLY A 81 6.82 -11.33 -11.49
CA GLY A 81 6.51 -10.32 -12.48
C GLY A 81 6.48 -8.94 -11.85
N LEU A 82 7.35 -8.01 -12.25
CA LEU A 82 7.47 -6.71 -11.62
C LEU A 82 6.96 -5.58 -12.49
N PHE A 83 6.38 -4.57 -11.84
CA PHE A 83 6.07 -3.26 -12.43
C PHE A 83 6.26 -2.17 -11.39
N LEU A 84 6.16 -0.92 -11.82
CA LEU A 84 6.31 0.24 -10.95
C LEU A 84 5.02 1.05 -10.91
N LYS A 85 4.73 1.63 -9.75
CA LYS A 85 3.80 2.76 -9.63
C LYS A 85 4.60 4.04 -9.41
N GLY A 86 4.14 5.14 -10.00
CA GLY A 86 4.74 6.45 -9.73
C GLY A 86 4.47 6.89 -8.29
N VAL A 87 5.37 7.68 -7.70
CA VAL A 87 5.18 8.19 -6.32
C VAL A 87 3.93 9.10 -6.19
N ASN A 88 3.45 9.68 -7.29
CA ASN A 88 2.19 10.42 -7.37
C ASN A 88 0.96 9.56 -7.05
N THR A 89 1.08 8.24 -7.09
CA THR A 89 -0.03 7.33 -6.75
C THR A 89 -0.26 7.20 -5.27
N LEU A 90 0.72 7.55 -4.44
CA LEU A 90 0.67 7.35 -2.99
C LEU A 90 -0.42 8.22 -2.36
N SER A 91 -1.32 7.59 -1.61
CA SER A 91 -2.35 8.23 -0.79
C SER A 91 -2.52 7.49 0.53
N GLY A 92 -3.18 8.10 1.50
CA GLY A 92 -3.32 7.57 2.85
C GLY A 92 -4.69 6.93 3.12
N SER A 93 -4.83 6.43 4.33
CA SER A 93 -6.12 5.96 4.82
C SER A 93 -7.08 7.15 4.97
N GLY A 94 -8.29 7.03 4.42
CA GLY A 94 -9.30 8.08 4.41
C GLY A 94 -9.23 9.04 3.22
N ASP A 95 -8.19 8.95 2.38
CA ASP A 95 -8.13 9.68 1.12
C ASP A 95 -9.12 9.09 0.11
N ASP A 96 -9.62 9.92 -0.80
CA ASP A 96 -10.45 9.43 -1.88
C ASP A 96 -9.61 8.78 -2.99
N ILE A 97 -10.16 7.73 -3.58
CA ILE A 97 -9.68 7.15 -4.83
C ILE A 97 -10.42 7.85 -5.97
N PRO A 98 -9.75 8.68 -6.80
CA PRO A 98 -10.42 9.32 -7.92
C PRO A 98 -10.83 8.28 -8.97
N TYR A 99 -12.08 8.36 -9.44
CA TYR A 99 -12.53 7.58 -10.59
C TYR A 99 -12.30 8.41 -11.87
N PRO A 100 -11.25 8.10 -12.65
CA PRO A 100 -10.90 8.92 -13.81
C PRO A 100 -11.90 8.79 -14.94
N SER A 101 -12.17 9.91 -15.62
CA SER A 101 -13.11 9.98 -16.76
C SER A 101 -12.66 9.17 -17.99
N TRP A 102 -11.37 8.83 -18.07
CA TRP A 102 -10.75 8.11 -19.19
C TRP A 102 -10.75 6.59 -19.04
N THR A 103 -11.25 6.03 -17.93
CA THR A 103 -11.42 4.58 -17.72
C THR A 103 -12.88 4.22 -17.47
N GLN A 104 -13.27 3.00 -17.81
CA GLN A 104 -14.60 2.42 -17.53
C GLN A 104 -14.49 1.10 -16.76
N ASP A 105 -13.27 0.74 -16.35
CA ASP A 105 -13.00 -0.52 -15.64
C ASP A 105 -11.94 -0.29 -14.55
N LEU A 106 -12.30 0.53 -13.55
CA LEU A 106 -11.50 0.74 -12.35
C LEU A 106 -11.70 -0.45 -11.42
N GLN A 107 -10.61 -1.08 -10.99
CA GLN A 107 -10.63 -2.26 -10.12
C GLN A 107 -9.72 -2.08 -8.92
N PHE A 108 -10.01 -2.85 -7.87
CA PHE A 108 -9.19 -2.94 -6.66
C PHE A 108 -8.35 -4.21 -6.65
N GLU A 109 -7.21 -4.14 -6.00
CA GLU A 109 -6.33 -5.24 -5.65
C GLU A 109 -5.80 -4.96 -4.24
N GLY A 110 -6.32 -5.67 -3.21
CA GLY A 110 -5.87 -5.53 -1.82
C GLY A 110 -4.60 -6.33 -1.60
N GLU A 111 -3.58 -5.71 -0.98
CA GLU A 111 -2.25 -6.28 -0.88
C GLU A 111 -1.58 -6.03 0.48
N LEU A 112 -0.74 -6.98 0.91
CA LEU A 112 0.31 -6.68 1.88
C LEU A 112 1.37 -5.81 1.21
N ALA A 113 1.77 -4.74 1.88
CA ALA A 113 2.87 -3.89 1.45
C ALA A 113 4.00 -3.88 2.48
N VAL A 114 5.24 -3.79 1.98
CA VAL A 114 6.47 -3.82 2.75
C VAL A 114 7.17 -2.48 2.64
N VAL A 115 7.57 -1.88 3.77
CA VAL A 115 8.39 -0.65 3.80
C VAL A 115 9.82 -1.01 4.18
N ILE A 116 10.77 -0.52 3.41
CA ILE A 116 12.20 -0.80 3.58
C ILE A 116 12.79 0.06 4.69
N ALA A 117 13.58 -0.53 5.60
CA ALA A 117 14.28 0.15 6.69
C ALA A 117 15.61 0.75 6.24
N ASP A 118 16.42 -0.05 5.56
CA ASP A 118 17.79 0.27 5.17
C ASP A 118 18.06 -0.06 3.70
N THR A 119 19.12 0.54 3.15
CA THR A 119 19.51 0.29 1.77
C THR A 119 19.85 -1.18 1.56
N MET A 120 19.12 -1.85 0.66
CA MET A 120 19.37 -3.24 0.30
C MET A 120 19.73 -3.38 -1.18
N ARG A 121 20.74 -4.19 -1.44
CA ARG A 121 21.25 -4.50 -2.78
C ARG A 121 21.92 -5.86 -2.78
N ASP A 122 21.47 -6.75 -3.68
CA ASP A 122 22.00 -8.10 -3.88
C ASP A 122 22.04 -8.94 -2.59
N VAL A 123 20.91 -8.92 -1.85
CA VAL A 123 20.74 -9.68 -0.60
C VAL A 123 20.12 -11.05 -0.90
N THR A 124 20.37 -12.02 -0.01
CA THR A 124 19.75 -13.33 -0.05
C THR A 124 18.34 -13.29 0.56
N ALA A 125 17.51 -14.31 0.28
CA ALA A 125 16.19 -14.41 0.91
C ALA A 125 16.25 -14.55 2.43
N ASP A 126 17.29 -15.23 2.95
CA ASP A 126 17.49 -15.41 4.39
C ASP A 126 17.82 -14.08 5.11
N GLU A 127 18.39 -13.11 4.39
CA GLU A 127 18.76 -11.80 4.93
C GLU A 127 17.69 -10.72 4.65
N ALA A 128 16.81 -10.94 3.68
CA ALA A 128 15.96 -9.89 3.12
C ALA A 128 15.04 -9.24 4.15
N LEU A 129 14.51 -10.00 5.10
CA LEU A 129 13.60 -9.48 6.13
C LEU A 129 14.32 -8.59 7.17
N ASP A 130 15.63 -8.68 7.32
CA ASP A 130 16.41 -7.80 8.21
C ASP A 130 16.42 -6.34 7.69
N TYR A 131 16.09 -6.13 6.43
CA TYR A 131 15.99 -4.81 5.78
C TYR A 131 14.58 -4.21 5.81
N VAL A 132 13.63 -4.89 6.44
CA VAL A 132 12.22 -4.45 6.49
C VAL A 132 11.99 -3.60 7.72
N LEU A 133 11.38 -2.41 7.53
CA LEU A 133 10.91 -1.56 8.63
C LEU A 133 9.60 -2.09 9.22
N GLY A 134 8.71 -2.55 8.36
CA GLY A 134 7.41 -3.05 8.76
C GLY A 134 6.48 -3.28 7.57
N TYR A 135 5.26 -3.66 7.90
CA TYR A 135 4.22 -4.06 6.97
C TYR A 135 2.99 -3.19 7.12
N THR A 136 2.27 -3.00 6.03
CA THR A 136 1.04 -2.19 6.00
C THR A 136 0.07 -2.73 4.95
N CYS A 137 -1.19 -2.28 4.99
CA CYS A 137 -2.14 -2.56 3.93
C CYS A 137 -1.93 -1.62 2.74
N ALA A 138 -2.21 -2.10 1.54
CA ALA A 138 -2.23 -1.28 0.34
C ALA A 138 -3.38 -1.68 -0.60
N VAL A 139 -3.77 -0.74 -1.48
CA VAL A 139 -4.64 -1.01 -2.63
C VAL A 139 -3.86 -0.70 -3.90
N ASP A 140 -3.62 -1.71 -4.75
CA ASP A 140 -3.13 -1.49 -6.11
C ASP A 140 -4.31 -1.20 -7.04
N VAL A 141 -4.76 0.07 -7.03
CA VAL A 141 -5.85 0.53 -7.89
C VAL A 141 -5.44 0.41 -9.35
N THR A 142 -6.34 -0.18 -10.15
CA THR A 142 -6.03 -0.57 -11.51
C THR A 142 -7.12 -0.11 -12.49
N ALA A 143 -6.77 0.71 -13.49
CA ALA A 143 -7.62 0.92 -14.66
C ALA A 143 -7.40 -0.26 -15.62
N ARG A 144 -8.24 -1.29 -15.46
CA ARG A 144 -8.03 -2.60 -16.08
C ARG A 144 -8.13 -2.58 -17.61
N ASP A 145 -8.99 -1.75 -18.19
CA ASP A 145 -9.10 -1.55 -19.62
C ASP A 145 -7.81 -0.96 -20.21
N LYS A 146 -7.13 -0.06 -19.47
CA LYS A 146 -5.86 0.53 -19.89
C LYS A 146 -4.70 -0.44 -19.69
N GLN A 147 -4.69 -1.19 -18.58
CA GLN A 147 -3.70 -2.24 -18.35
C GLN A 147 -3.68 -3.27 -19.50
N ARG A 148 -4.86 -3.62 -20.05
CA ARG A 148 -4.99 -4.57 -21.15
C ARG A 148 -4.59 -4.01 -22.51
N SER A 149 -4.76 -2.70 -22.72
CA SER A 149 -4.58 -2.06 -24.03
C SER A 149 -3.19 -1.45 -24.20
N ASP A 150 -2.55 -1.01 -23.13
CA ASP A 150 -1.30 -0.27 -23.19
C ASP A 150 -0.09 -1.22 -23.21
N LEU A 151 0.97 -0.83 -23.94
CA LEU A 151 2.20 -1.60 -23.98
C LEU A 151 2.89 -1.66 -22.61
N GLN A 152 2.85 -0.56 -21.87
CA GLN A 152 3.35 -0.44 -20.50
C GLN A 152 2.20 -0.03 -19.59
N TRP A 153 2.18 -0.52 -18.36
CA TRP A 153 1.06 -0.35 -17.44
C TRP A 153 0.98 1.02 -16.74
N VAL A 154 1.77 2.01 -17.17
CA VAL A 154 1.83 3.33 -16.52
C VAL A 154 0.44 3.93 -16.33
N ARG A 155 -0.35 4.05 -17.40
CA ARG A 155 -1.71 4.63 -17.32
C ARG A 155 -2.68 3.73 -16.55
N GLY A 156 -2.49 2.43 -16.60
CA GLY A 156 -3.32 1.46 -15.88
C GLY A 156 -3.07 1.43 -14.37
N LYS A 157 -1.86 1.80 -13.92
CA LYS A 157 -1.37 1.57 -12.57
C LYS A 157 -0.85 2.84 -11.85
N SER A 158 -0.57 3.93 -12.58
CA SER A 158 0.15 5.10 -12.02
C SER A 158 -0.59 6.41 -12.18
N ALA A 159 -1.95 6.42 -12.19
CA ALA A 159 -2.70 7.65 -12.00
C ALA A 159 -2.61 8.13 -10.54
N ASP A 160 -2.90 9.39 -10.31
CA ASP A 160 -2.82 10.00 -8.99
C ASP A 160 -3.73 9.26 -7.99
N ALA A 161 -3.25 9.08 -6.76
CA ALA A 161 -3.91 8.35 -5.67
C ALA A 161 -4.29 6.88 -5.98
N PHE A 162 -3.65 6.23 -6.95
CA PHE A 162 -3.87 4.82 -7.28
C PHE A 162 -3.12 3.83 -6.38
N CYS A 163 -2.53 4.31 -5.28
CA CYS A 163 -1.85 3.47 -4.28
C CYS A 163 -2.16 3.95 -2.85
N PRO A 164 -3.40 3.77 -2.37
CA PRO A 164 -3.69 3.96 -0.96
C PRO A 164 -2.86 3.01 -0.09
N VAL A 165 -2.25 3.53 0.99
CA VAL A 165 -1.36 2.80 1.90
C VAL A 165 -1.62 3.22 3.35
N GLY A 166 -1.72 2.27 4.24
CA GLY A 166 -1.93 2.54 5.67
C GLY A 166 -2.70 1.43 6.39
N PRO A 167 -3.27 1.72 7.54
CA PRO A 167 -3.30 3.02 8.25
C PRO A 167 -1.99 3.35 8.97
N TRP A 168 -1.15 2.34 9.27
CA TRP A 168 0.16 2.44 9.93
C TRP A 168 1.07 1.30 9.50
N LEU A 169 2.33 1.35 9.94
CA LEU A 169 3.24 0.21 9.86
C LEU A 169 3.10 -0.64 11.12
N GLU A 170 3.02 -1.96 10.96
CA GLU A 170 3.30 -2.91 12.03
C GLU A 170 4.75 -3.39 11.87
N THR A 171 5.61 -3.03 12.86
CA THR A 171 7.06 -3.27 12.78
C THR A 171 7.49 -4.61 13.39
N ASP A 172 6.60 -5.29 14.09
CA ASP A 172 6.85 -6.59 14.73
C ASP A 172 5.78 -7.58 14.26
N LEU A 173 5.94 -8.07 13.03
CA LEU A 173 4.97 -8.93 12.37
C LEU A 173 5.70 -9.97 11.50
N ASP A 174 5.29 -11.22 11.61
CA ASP A 174 5.72 -12.28 10.70
C ASP A 174 4.81 -12.29 9.46
N PRO A 175 5.35 -12.01 8.26
CA PRO A 175 4.53 -11.91 7.05
C PRO A 175 4.17 -13.27 6.42
N THR A 176 4.57 -14.39 7.00
CA THR A 176 4.54 -15.70 6.32
C THR A 176 3.14 -16.29 6.17
N ASP A 177 2.23 -16.01 7.11
CA ASP A 177 0.87 -16.57 7.08
C ASP A 177 -0.15 -15.61 7.72
N LEU A 178 -0.44 -14.52 7.03
CA LEU A 178 -1.41 -13.49 7.43
C LEU A 178 -2.67 -13.59 6.59
N SER A 179 -3.84 -13.40 7.20
CA SER A 179 -5.09 -13.19 6.46
C SER A 179 -5.03 -11.84 5.73
N VAL A 180 -5.41 -11.84 4.45
CA VAL A 180 -5.54 -10.65 3.59
C VAL A 180 -6.96 -10.63 3.04
N ARG A 181 -7.77 -9.68 3.49
CA ARG A 181 -9.17 -9.54 3.08
C ARG A 181 -9.42 -8.17 2.49
N THR A 182 -10.22 -8.13 1.43
CA THR A 182 -10.72 -6.88 0.85
C THR A 182 -12.24 -6.88 0.87
N LEU A 183 -12.81 -5.80 1.38
CA LEU A 183 -14.24 -5.59 1.43
C LEU A 183 -14.60 -4.39 0.54
N VAL A 184 -15.74 -4.49 -0.14
CA VAL A 184 -16.36 -3.35 -0.84
C VAL A 184 -17.77 -3.18 -0.28
N ASN A 185 -18.05 -2.01 0.27
CA ASN A 185 -19.31 -1.69 0.95
C ASN A 185 -19.67 -2.71 2.06
N GLY A 186 -18.65 -3.20 2.78
CA GLY A 186 -18.82 -4.19 3.85
C GLY A 186 -18.98 -5.63 3.37
N GLU A 187 -18.99 -5.89 2.07
CA GLU A 187 -19.04 -7.25 1.50
C GLU A 187 -17.62 -7.75 1.19
N VAL A 188 -17.24 -8.90 1.72
CA VAL A 188 -15.94 -9.53 1.45
C VAL A 188 -15.86 -9.94 -0.03
N LYS A 189 -14.85 -9.43 -0.72
CA LYS A 189 -14.57 -9.73 -2.13
C LYS A 189 -13.31 -10.58 -2.31
N GLN A 190 -12.26 -10.30 -1.51
CA GLN A 190 -11.04 -11.10 -1.48
C GLN A 190 -10.89 -11.68 -0.08
N ASP A 191 -10.46 -12.94 0.01
CA ASP A 191 -10.19 -13.63 1.29
C ASP A 191 -9.08 -14.66 1.04
N GLY A 192 -7.84 -14.21 1.17
CA GLY A 192 -6.62 -15.00 0.93
C GLY A 192 -5.64 -14.93 2.09
N ARG A 193 -4.52 -15.59 1.95
CA ARG A 193 -3.43 -15.59 2.92
C ARG A 193 -2.09 -15.30 2.26
N THR A 194 -1.18 -14.69 2.99
CA THR A 194 0.19 -14.46 2.48
C THR A 194 0.96 -15.77 2.25
N SER A 195 0.58 -16.86 2.92
CA SER A 195 1.10 -18.21 2.65
C SER A 195 0.71 -18.78 1.27
N ASP A 196 -0.29 -18.17 0.59
CA ASP A 196 -0.70 -18.56 -0.77
C ASP A 196 0.13 -17.85 -1.85
N MET A 197 1.05 -16.98 -1.48
CA MET A 197 1.98 -16.33 -2.40
C MET A 197 2.86 -17.36 -3.10
N ILE A 198 3.02 -17.25 -4.42
CA ILE A 198 3.95 -18.07 -5.21
C ILE A 198 5.40 -17.75 -4.81
N PHE A 199 5.68 -16.47 -4.62
CA PHE A 199 6.96 -15.95 -4.14
C PHE A 199 6.74 -15.26 -2.80
N PRO A 200 7.17 -15.85 -1.67
CA PRO A 200 7.10 -15.21 -0.35
C PRO A 200 7.82 -13.87 -0.30
N VAL A 201 7.48 -13.03 0.67
CA VAL A 201 8.05 -11.67 0.83
C VAL A 201 9.57 -11.65 0.73
N ALA A 202 10.25 -12.56 1.44
CA ALA A 202 11.71 -12.62 1.45
C ALA A 202 12.30 -12.90 0.05
N GLU A 203 11.68 -13.80 -0.71
CA GLU A 203 12.10 -14.12 -2.09
C GLU A 203 11.86 -12.96 -3.04
N VAL A 204 10.72 -12.25 -2.91
CA VAL A 204 10.40 -11.05 -3.68
C VAL A 204 11.46 -9.97 -3.46
N LEU A 205 11.78 -9.66 -2.20
CA LEU A 205 12.77 -8.64 -1.84
C LEU A 205 14.16 -9.02 -2.34
N ALA A 206 14.58 -10.27 -2.13
CA ALA A 206 15.86 -10.78 -2.62
C ALA A 206 15.94 -10.68 -4.16
N TYR A 207 14.87 -11.07 -4.86
CA TYR A 207 14.81 -10.99 -6.33
C TYR A 207 14.96 -9.56 -6.83
N ILE A 208 14.19 -8.60 -6.27
CA ILE A 208 14.26 -7.18 -6.63
C ILE A 208 15.68 -6.66 -6.39
N SER A 209 16.29 -6.97 -5.23
CA SER A 209 17.59 -6.43 -4.82
C SER A 209 18.74 -6.84 -5.73
N LYS A 210 18.63 -7.90 -6.53
CA LYS A 210 19.66 -8.35 -7.48
C LYS A 210 19.98 -7.31 -8.56
N PHE A 211 18.98 -6.54 -8.99
CA PHE A 211 19.13 -5.58 -10.09
C PHE A 211 18.68 -4.16 -9.74
N MET A 212 17.93 -3.99 -8.65
CA MET A 212 17.43 -2.68 -8.19
C MET A 212 17.85 -2.45 -6.74
N THR A 213 18.41 -1.26 -6.45
CA THR A 213 18.68 -0.87 -5.07
C THR A 213 17.42 -0.30 -4.45
N LEU A 214 16.91 -0.94 -3.40
CA LEU A 214 15.88 -0.38 -2.54
C LEU A 214 16.50 0.43 -1.41
N ARG A 215 15.83 1.50 -0.98
CA ARG A 215 16.31 2.41 0.06
C ARG A 215 15.28 2.52 1.18
N SER A 216 15.73 3.05 2.30
CA SER A 216 14.85 3.38 3.43
C SER A 216 13.67 4.21 2.96
N GLY A 217 12.45 3.77 3.32
CA GLY A 217 11.19 4.38 2.93
C GLY A 217 10.59 3.85 1.63
N ASP A 218 11.34 3.14 0.77
CA ASP A 218 10.79 2.53 -0.44
C ASP A 218 9.71 1.50 -0.11
N LEU A 219 8.74 1.37 -1.02
CA LEU A 219 7.55 0.55 -0.86
C LEU A 219 7.55 -0.62 -1.85
N VAL A 220 7.23 -1.81 -1.36
CA VAL A 220 7.03 -3.00 -2.19
C VAL A 220 5.64 -3.58 -1.94
N LEU A 221 4.80 -3.64 -2.99
CA LEU A 221 3.51 -4.31 -2.98
C LEU A 221 3.70 -5.77 -3.42
N THR A 222 3.13 -6.72 -2.67
CA THR A 222 3.50 -8.14 -2.79
C THR A 222 2.58 -8.97 -3.68
N GLY A 223 1.58 -8.32 -4.29
CA GLY A 223 0.55 -8.99 -5.08
C GLY A 223 -0.73 -9.25 -4.30
N THR A 224 -1.80 -9.52 -5.03
CA THR A 224 -3.17 -9.64 -4.52
C THR A 224 -3.71 -11.06 -4.69
N PRO A 225 -4.54 -11.58 -3.76
CA PRO A 225 -5.31 -12.80 -3.96
C PRO A 225 -6.42 -12.63 -5.01
N ASP A 226 -7.12 -13.71 -5.36
CA ASP A 226 -8.31 -13.67 -6.21
C ASP A 226 -9.48 -12.92 -5.57
N GLY A 227 -10.52 -12.64 -6.35
CA GLY A 227 -11.69 -11.87 -5.94
C GLY A 227 -11.61 -10.38 -6.28
N VAL A 228 -10.70 -10.00 -7.20
CA VAL A 228 -10.62 -8.61 -7.70
C VAL A 228 -11.91 -8.22 -8.43
N GLY A 229 -12.27 -6.95 -8.40
CA GLY A 229 -13.51 -6.51 -8.98
C GLY A 229 -13.58 -5.02 -9.26
N LYS A 230 -14.69 -4.62 -9.89
CA LYS A 230 -14.92 -3.22 -10.28
C LYS A 230 -15.29 -2.38 -9.06
N LEU A 231 -14.80 -1.15 -9.09
CA LEU A 231 -15.21 -0.06 -8.22
C LEU A 231 -16.14 0.89 -8.97
N GLN A 232 -17.02 1.52 -8.23
CA GLN A 232 -17.90 2.60 -8.70
C GLN A 232 -17.76 3.81 -7.79
N VAL A 233 -18.08 4.99 -8.33
CA VAL A 233 -18.15 6.20 -7.50
C VAL A 233 -19.15 5.99 -6.36
N GLY A 234 -18.73 6.32 -5.14
CA GLY A 234 -19.48 6.11 -3.90
C GLY A 234 -19.14 4.80 -3.18
N ASP A 235 -18.42 3.86 -3.81
CA ASP A 235 -17.98 2.65 -3.12
C ASP A 235 -16.95 2.98 -2.04
N ARG A 236 -17.03 2.25 -0.93
CA ARG A 236 -16.01 2.19 0.12
C ARG A 236 -15.24 0.89 -0.02
N ILE A 237 -13.93 0.99 -0.14
CA ILE A 237 -13.03 -0.16 -0.11
C ILE A 237 -12.30 -0.22 1.24
N GLU A 238 -12.16 -1.43 1.77
CA GLU A 238 -11.45 -1.71 3.01
C GLU A 238 -10.52 -2.91 2.80
N VAL A 239 -9.25 -2.75 3.15
CA VAL A 239 -8.27 -3.84 3.15
C VAL A 239 -7.90 -4.15 4.59
N GLU A 240 -8.22 -5.36 5.04
CA GLU A 240 -7.93 -5.86 6.38
C GLU A 240 -6.80 -6.88 6.31
N ILE A 241 -5.73 -6.64 7.07
CA ILE A 241 -4.63 -7.60 7.21
C ILE A 241 -4.43 -7.94 8.68
N GLU A 242 -4.35 -9.24 8.96
CA GLU A 242 -4.13 -9.77 10.30
C GLU A 242 -2.88 -9.14 10.94
N GLY A 243 -3.03 -8.67 12.19
CA GLY A 243 -1.95 -8.01 12.95
C GLY A 243 -1.73 -6.54 12.60
N ILE A 244 -2.17 -6.05 11.43
CA ILE A 244 -2.02 -4.65 11.01
C ILE A 244 -3.29 -3.86 11.37
N GLY A 245 -4.42 -4.18 10.76
CA GLY A 245 -5.67 -3.45 10.91
C GLY A 245 -6.33 -3.20 9.56
N THR A 246 -7.05 -2.10 9.42
CA THR A 246 -7.88 -1.80 8.26
C THR A 246 -7.47 -0.48 7.60
N LEU A 247 -7.11 -0.54 6.32
CA LEU A 247 -7.02 0.60 5.41
C LEU A 247 -8.41 0.82 4.82
N SER A 248 -8.94 2.04 4.85
CA SER A 248 -10.28 2.36 4.32
C SER A 248 -10.23 3.62 3.46
N ASN A 249 -10.77 3.54 2.24
CA ASN A 249 -10.81 4.63 1.29
C ASN A 249 -12.17 4.66 0.57
N GLN A 250 -12.58 5.82 0.08
CA GLN A 250 -13.80 5.99 -0.69
C GLN A 250 -13.47 6.29 -2.15
N VAL A 251 -14.29 5.79 -3.07
CA VAL A 251 -14.18 6.13 -4.50
C VAL A 251 -15.02 7.38 -4.77
N ALA A 252 -14.41 8.44 -5.28
CA ALA A 252 -15.08 9.70 -5.61
C ALA A 252 -14.97 10.01 -7.10
N HIS A 253 -15.81 10.94 -7.60
CA HIS A 253 -15.57 11.51 -8.92
C HIS A 253 -14.22 12.21 -8.94
N GLU A 254 -13.49 12.09 -10.06
CA GLU A 254 -12.17 12.72 -10.25
C GLU A 254 -12.18 14.22 -9.90
N SER A 255 -13.27 14.95 -10.21
CA SER A 255 -13.42 16.38 -9.91
C SER A 255 -13.64 16.70 -8.42
N ASP A 256 -14.09 15.73 -7.64
CA ASP A 256 -14.55 15.91 -6.26
C ASP A 256 -13.65 15.18 -5.25
N ALA A 257 -12.73 14.35 -5.77
CA ALA A 257 -11.84 13.54 -4.95
C ALA A 257 -10.87 14.41 -4.15
N SER A 258 -10.82 14.15 -2.84
CA SER A 258 -9.87 14.76 -1.91
C SER A 258 -8.82 13.73 -1.53
N PHE A 259 -7.59 13.98 -1.95
CA PHE A 259 -6.41 13.19 -1.56
C PHE A 259 -5.21 14.11 -1.45
N ALA A 260 -4.37 13.89 -0.44
CA ALA A 260 -3.14 14.65 -0.33
C ALA A 260 -2.10 14.06 -1.27
N MET A 261 -1.73 14.80 -2.29
CA MET A 261 -0.49 14.54 -3.01
C MET A 261 0.68 14.59 -2.02
N PHE A 262 1.63 13.70 -2.22
CA PHE A 262 2.86 13.68 -1.43
C PHE A 262 3.42 15.11 -1.28
N ASP A 263 3.34 15.68 -0.05
CA ASP A 263 3.84 17.01 0.34
C ASP A 263 2.90 18.22 0.10
N ASP A 264 1.61 18.07 -0.16
CA ASP A 264 0.67 19.20 -0.20
C ASP A 264 0.23 19.63 1.22
N ARG A 265 0.97 20.61 1.78
CA ARG A 265 0.74 21.11 3.14
C ARG A 265 -0.57 21.86 3.31
N GLU A 266 -1.09 22.51 2.27
CA GLU A 266 -2.35 23.27 2.35
C GLU A 266 -3.53 22.30 2.44
N GLU A 267 -3.54 21.25 1.63
CA GLU A 267 -4.58 20.21 1.68
C GLU A 267 -4.53 19.39 2.96
N LEU A 268 -3.33 19.05 3.44
CA LEU A 268 -3.14 18.36 4.72
C LEU A 268 -3.65 19.20 5.91
N SER A 269 -3.44 20.52 5.91
CA SER A 269 -3.97 21.43 6.93
C SER A 269 -5.49 21.51 6.90
N ALA A 270 -6.10 21.54 5.71
CA ALA A 270 -7.56 21.55 5.55
C ALA A 270 -8.22 20.29 6.14
N ARG A 271 -7.54 19.14 6.14
CA ARG A 271 -8.02 17.89 6.76
C ARG A 271 -8.03 17.94 8.29
N LEU A 272 -7.04 18.57 8.91
CA LEU A 272 -7.06 18.79 10.36
C LEU A 272 -8.25 19.66 10.76
N ASP A 273 -8.49 20.76 10.02
CA ASP A 273 -9.60 21.68 10.25
C ASP A 273 -10.98 21.03 10.04
N ALA A 274 -11.09 20.04 9.14
CA ALA A 274 -12.34 19.33 8.85
C ALA A 274 -12.71 18.30 9.94
N ARG A 275 -11.75 17.81 10.73
CA ARG A 275 -11.98 16.90 11.86
C ARG A 275 -12.56 17.58 13.09
N ASP A 276 -12.32 18.89 13.24
CA ASP A 276 -12.81 19.70 14.36
C ASP A 276 -14.26 20.22 14.16
N ARG A 277 -14.93 19.82 13.07
CA ARG A 277 -16.33 20.15 12.72
C ARG A 277 -17.24 18.95 12.72
#